data_91e62df04b9fc1e4e8aa679d4bf4828f
#
_entry.id   91e62df04b9fc1e4e8aa679d4bf4828f
#
_cell.length_a   1.000
_cell.length_b   1.000
_cell.length_c   1.000
_cell.angle_alpha   90.00
_cell.angle_beta   90.00
_cell.angle_gamma   90.00
#
_symmetry.space_group_name_H-M   'P 1'
#
loop_
_entity.id
_entity.type
_entity.pdbx_description
1 polymer ?
#
loop_
_entity_poly.entity_id
_entity_poly.type
_entity_poly.pdbx_seq_one_letter_code
_entity_poly.pdbx_strand_id
1 'polypeptide(L)'
;MAKRLIENITTDYIGAGQKLKSKSGRKKIVAYVESYDDILFWRMLLSEVETDEYYFEVMLPSRTSLRKGKKSALMNTLGRGLGVNMIACVDADYDYLMQGSTDISRMICMNPYVFHTYAYAIENFQCYAPSLHNVCVMATLNDHAL
;
A
#
# COMPACT_ATOMS: atom_id res chain seq x y z
N MET A 1 16.56 19.89 22.92
CA MET A 1 16.42 18.50 22.43
C MET A 1 15.41 18.47 21.31
N ALA A 2 15.82 18.08 20.10
CA ALA A 2 14.87 17.96 18.99
C ALA A 2 13.95 16.77 19.26
N LYS A 3 12.64 16.99 19.32
CA LYS A 3 11.63 15.92 19.41
C LYS A 3 11.80 14.99 18.20
N ARG A 4 11.79 13.68 18.45
CA ARG A 4 11.87 12.67 17.36
C ARG A 4 10.67 12.84 16.44
N LEU A 5 10.87 12.72 15.15
CA LEU A 5 9.81 12.84 14.12
C LEU A 5 8.59 11.92 14.39
N ILE A 6 8.80 10.80 15.06
CA ILE A 6 7.75 9.87 15.52
C ILE A 6 6.73 10.53 16.46
N GLU A 7 7.17 11.50 17.27
CA GLU A 7 6.29 12.22 18.21
C GLU A 7 5.44 13.31 17.51
N ASN A 8 5.78 13.63 16.26
CA ASN A 8 5.09 14.65 15.45
C ASN A 8 4.16 14.07 14.38
N ILE A 9 4.12 12.74 14.19
CA ILE A 9 3.08 12.08 13.38
C ILE A 9 1.85 11.94 14.28
N THR A 10 1.23 13.05 14.56
CA THR A 10 -0.05 13.10 15.26
C THR A 10 -1.17 12.77 14.28
N THR A 11 -2.30 12.36 14.83
CA THR A 11 -3.58 12.21 14.11
C THR A 11 -3.87 13.44 13.24
N ASP A 12 -3.38 14.63 13.67
CA ASP A 12 -3.53 15.89 12.95
C ASP A 12 -2.69 15.98 11.67
N TYR A 13 -1.49 15.39 11.64
CA TYR A 13 -0.67 15.33 10.42
C TYR A 13 -1.29 14.41 9.38
N ILE A 14 -1.80 13.26 9.81
CA ILE A 14 -2.55 12.33 8.96
C ILE A 14 -3.83 13.02 8.47
N GLY A 15 -4.55 13.72 9.35
CA GLY A 15 -5.73 14.52 9.02
C GLY A 15 -5.46 15.69 8.08
N ALA A 16 -4.29 16.32 8.15
CA ALA A 16 -3.89 17.38 7.23
C ALA A 16 -3.67 16.86 5.80
N GLY A 17 -3.06 15.67 5.65
CA GLY A 17 -2.93 15.02 4.35
C GLY A 17 -4.29 14.71 3.70
N GLN A 18 -5.30 14.39 4.51
CA GLN A 18 -6.67 14.14 4.04
C GLN A 18 -7.43 15.43 3.65
N LYS A 19 -7.06 16.58 4.23
CA LYS A 19 -7.70 17.88 3.94
C LYS A 19 -7.19 18.57 2.67
N LEU A 20 -6.11 18.08 2.07
CA LEU A 20 -5.63 18.58 0.80
C LEU A 20 -6.67 18.25 -0.29
N LYS A 21 -7.42 19.27 -0.71
CA LYS A 21 -8.41 19.13 -1.77
C LYS A 21 -7.71 18.69 -3.06
N SER A 22 -8.25 17.68 -3.69
CA SER A 22 -7.85 17.24 -5.01
C SER A 22 -8.00 18.39 -6.03
N LYS A 23 -7.04 18.56 -6.92
CA LYS A 23 -7.14 19.48 -8.06
C LYS A 23 -8.30 19.13 -9.01
N SER A 24 -8.77 17.88 -8.99
CA SER A 24 -9.86 17.38 -9.84
C SER A 24 -11.24 17.41 -9.18
N GLY A 25 -11.36 17.86 -7.92
CA GLY A 25 -12.61 17.78 -7.16
C GLY A 25 -12.93 16.39 -6.61
N ARG A 26 -12.24 15.33 -7.06
CA ARG A 26 -12.42 13.95 -6.57
C ARG A 26 -11.89 13.79 -5.14
N LYS A 27 -12.51 12.90 -4.39
CA LYS A 27 -12.07 12.52 -3.05
C LYS A 27 -10.77 11.72 -3.12
N LYS A 28 -9.76 12.14 -2.38
CA LYS A 28 -8.50 11.42 -2.26
C LYS A 28 -8.60 10.31 -1.22
N ILE A 29 -8.18 9.11 -1.58
CA ILE A 29 -7.95 7.98 -0.67
C ILE A 29 -6.45 7.70 -0.66
N VAL A 30 -5.83 7.75 0.50
CA VAL A 30 -4.40 7.47 0.63
C VAL A 30 -4.20 5.97 0.83
N ALA A 31 -3.38 5.37 -0.04
CA ALA A 31 -2.98 3.97 0.05
C ALA A 31 -1.51 3.86 0.47
N TYR A 32 -1.27 3.37 1.67
CA TYR A 32 0.08 3.14 2.18
C TYR A 32 0.58 1.76 1.80
N VAL A 33 1.82 1.70 1.33
CA VAL A 33 2.51 0.47 0.94
C VAL A 33 3.76 0.24 1.80
N GLU A 34 4.29 -0.99 1.79
CA GLU A 34 5.41 -1.39 2.64
C GLU A 34 6.76 -0.90 2.11
N SER A 35 6.95 -0.92 0.79
CA SER A 35 8.22 -0.57 0.16
C SER A 35 8.03 0.33 -1.05
N TYR A 36 9.15 0.86 -1.53
CA TYR A 36 9.17 1.69 -2.73
C TYR A 36 8.80 0.88 -3.99
N ASP A 37 9.18 -0.38 -4.01
CA ASP A 37 8.97 -1.28 -5.15
C ASP A 37 7.47 -1.64 -5.31
N ASP A 38 6.70 -1.60 -4.22
CA ASP A 38 5.26 -1.89 -4.21
C ASP A 38 4.42 -0.76 -4.84
N ILE A 39 4.97 0.47 -4.88
CA ILE A 39 4.20 1.66 -5.31
C ILE A 39 3.63 1.48 -6.71
N LEU A 40 4.45 1.02 -7.65
CA LEU A 40 4.01 0.88 -9.05
C LEU A 40 2.90 -0.17 -9.17
N PHE A 41 3.08 -1.33 -8.56
CA PHE A 41 2.11 -2.42 -8.58
C PHE A 41 0.75 -1.97 -8.03
N TRP A 42 0.73 -1.43 -6.81
CA TRP A 42 -0.51 -1.00 -6.19
C TRP A 42 -1.16 0.20 -6.89
N ARG A 43 -0.36 1.11 -7.45
CA ARG A 43 -0.90 2.22 -8.24
C ARG A 43 -1.62 1.73 -9.49
N MET A 44 -1.03 0.78 -10.22
CA MET A 44 -1.67 0.19 -11.39
C MET A 44 -2.97 -0.51 -11.00
N LEU A 45 -2.94 -1.36 -9.97
CA LEU A 45 -4.11 -2.10 -9.54
C LEU A 45 -5.24 -1.18 -9.05
N LEU A 46 -4.93 -0.20 -8.21
CA LEU A 46 -5.91 0.73 -7.67
C LEU A 46 -6.47 1.69 -8.72
N SER A 47 -5.70 2.02 -9.76
CA SER A 47 -6.18 2.87 -10.86
C SER A 47 -7.35 2.24 -11.64
N GLU A 48 -7.43 0.90 -11.69
CA GLU A 48 -8.52 0.18 -12.35
C GLU A 48 -9.88 0.31 -11.63
N VAL A 49 -9.84 0.70 -10.35
CA VAL A 49 -11.05 0.86 -9.52
C VAL A 49 -11.34 2.30 -9.14
N GLU A 50 -10.59 3.27 -9.67
CA GLU A 50 -10.89 4.69 -9.52
C GLU A 50 -12.20 5.06 -10.20
N THR A 51 -12.85 6.09 -9.68
CA THR A 51 -14.09 6.63 -10.24
C THR A 51 -14.03 8.16 -10.38
N ASP A 52 -15.08 8.76 -10.91
CA ASP A 52 -15.24 10.22 -10.94
C ASP A 52 -15.39 10.85 -9.54
N GLU A 53 -15.71 10.03 -8.53
CA GLU A 53 -15.90 10.48 -7.16
C GLU A 53 -14.62 10.42 -6.31
N TYR A 54 -13.75 9.43 -6.56
CA TYR A 54 -12.53 9.23 -5.79
C TYR A 54 -11.36 8.72 -6.63
N TYR A 55 -10.16 8.95 -6.10
CA TYR A 55 -8.90 8.43 -6.66
C TYR A 55 -7.97 7.99 -5.53
N PHE A 56 -6.97 7.17 -5.86
CA PHE A 56 -6.01 6.67 -4.90
C PHE A 56 -4.67 7.37 -5.05
N GLU A 57 -4.08 7.76 -3.93
CA GLU A 57 -2.71 8.22 -3.86
C GLU A 57 -1.86 7.20 -3.11
N VAL A 58 -1.02 6.47 -3.86
CA VAL A 58 -0.15 5.43 -3.31
C VAL A 58 1.14 6.06 -2.82
N MET A 59 1.47 5.84 -1.55
CA MET A 59 2.66 6.42 -0.92
C MET A 59 3.25 5.53 0.18
N LEU A 60 4.50 5.81 0.51
CA LEU A 60 5.15 5.21 1.67
C LEU A 60 4.79 5.97 2.95
N PRO A 61 4.68 5.30 4.09
CA PRO A 61 4.73 5.97 5.38
C PRO A 61 6.10 6.63 5.57
N SER A 62 6.17 7.69 6.35
CA SER A 62 7.39 8.47 6.51
C SER A 62 8.60 7.61 6.91
N ARG A 63 9.76 7.94 6.37
CA ARG A 63 11.01 7.14 6.32
C ARG A 63 11.56 6.58 7.64
N THR A 64 11.09 7.00 8.78
CA THR A 64 11.70 6.69 10.08
C THR A 64 11.30 5.34 10.68
N SER A 65 10.25 4.70 10.20
CA SER A 65 9.73 3.44 10.77
C SER A 65 10.15 2.16 10.03
N LEU A 66 10.84 2.28 8.90
CA LEU A 66 10.98 1.20 7.92
C LEU A 66 12.22 0.29 8.10
N ARG A 67 12.99 0.38 9.20
CA ARG A 67 14.29 -0.31 9.28
C ARG A 67 14.26 -1.78 9.63
N LYS A 68 13.19 -2.30 10.26
CA LYS A 68 12.98 -3.75 10.48
C LYS A 68 11.49 -4.05 10.66
N GLY A 69 10.98 -5.05 9.96
CA GLY A 69 9.58 -5.46 10.05
C GLY A 69 8.63 -4.41 9.45
N LYS A 70 8.82 -4.08 8.18
CA LYS A 70 8.09 -3.04 7.45
C LYS A 70 6.57 -3.17 7.66
N LYS A 71 6.03 -4.37 7.46
CA LYS A 71 4.60 -4.66 7.62
C LYS A 71 4.11 -4.39 9.06
N SER A 72 4.79 -4.95 10.05
CA SER A 72 4.43 -4.75 11.46
C SER A 72 4.49 -3.29 11.87
N ALA A 73 5.53 -2.58 11.42
CA ALA A 73 5.67 -1.14 11.68
C ALA A 73 4.56 -0.34 10.99
N LEU A 74 4.24 -0.66 9.75
CA LEU A 74 3.15 -0.07 8.99
C LEU A 74 1.82 -0.29 9.72
N MET A 75 1.49 -1.52 10.05
CA MET A 75 0.23 -1.90 10.69
C MET A 75 0.09 -1.30 12.10
N ASN A 76 1.16 -1.28 12.90
CA ASN A 76 1.15 -0.66 14.22
C ASN A 76 0.99 0.86 14.16
N THR A 77 1.59 1.50 13.15
CA THR A 77 1.52 2.95 12.99
C THR A 77 0.17 3.40 12.43
N LEU A 78 -0.33 2.68 11.44
CA LEU A 78 -1.52 3.08 10.68
C LEU A 78 -2.80 2.41 11.15
N GLY A 79 -2.71 1.26 11.85
CA GLY A 79 -3.86 0.41 12.13
C GLY A 79 -5.03 1.11 12.83
N ARG A 80 -4.76 2.15 13.64
CA ARG A 80 -5.80 2.97 14.28
C ARG A 80 -6.36 4.08 13.39
N GLY A 81 -5.67 4.41 12.31
CA GLY A 81 -6.05 5.49 11.39
C GLY A 81 -6.67 4.99 10.09
N LEU A 82 -6.65 3.67 9.84
CA LEU A 82 -7.24 3.09 8.63
C LEU A 82 -8.75 3.32 8.60
N GLY A 83 -9.26 3.64 7.43
CA GLY A 83 -10.67 3.97 7.24
C GLY A 83 -10.97 4.34 5.80
N VAL A 84 -12.14 4.90 5.56
CA VAL A 84 -12.65 5.24 4.22
C VAL A 84 -11.78 6.20 3.40
N ASN A 85 -10.84 6.90 4.03
CA ASN A 85 -9.94 7.84 3.35
C ASN A 85 -8.48 7.39 3.40
N MET A 86 -8.19 6.27 4.07
CA MET A 86 -6.84 5.77 4.27
C MET A 86 -6.85 4.25 4.36
N ILE A 87 -6.17 3.61 3.44
CA ILE A 87 -6.03 2.16 3.36
C ILE A 87 -4.56 1.74 3.47
N ALA A 88 -4.31 0.50 3.83
CA ALA A 88 -3.00 -0.12 3.74
C ALA A 88 -3.00 -1.20 2.66
N CYS A 89 -1.92 -1.26 1.89
CA CYS A 89 -1.72 -2.26 0.84
C CYS A 89 -0.41 -3.00 1.16
N VAL A 90 -0.51 -4.30 1.39
CA VAL A 90 0.59 -5.12 1.93
C VAL A 90 0.72 -6.43 1.18
N ASP A 91 1.87 -7.07 1.28
CA ASP A 91 2.02 -8.45 0.85
C ASP A 91 1.36 -9.41 1.84
N ALA A 92 0.77 -10.48 1.33
CA ALA A 92 0.14 -11.48 2.19
C ALA A 92 1.17 -12.22 3.04
N ASP A 93 2.36 -12.48 2.50
CA ASP A 93 3.35 -13.38 3.12
C ASP A 93 2.67 -14.68 3.59
N TYR A 94 3.01 -15.13 4.80
CA TYR A 94 2.31 -16.23 5.46
C TYR A 94 1.09 -15.79 6.28
N ASP A 95 0.86 -14.48 6.43
CA ASP A 95 -0.20 -13.96 7.29
C ASP A 95 -1.60 -14.39 6.81
N TYR A 96 -1.81 -14.44 5.49
CA TYR A 96 -3.05 -14.97 4.93
C TYR A 96 -3.27 -16.45 5.27
N LEU A 97 -2.22 -17.28 5.21
CA LEU A 97 -2.30 -18.70 5.56
C LEU A 97 -2.52 -18.93 7.05
N MET A 98 -2.07 -18.01 7.89
CA MET A 98 -2.25 -18.06 9.34
C MET A 98 -3.70 -17.80 9.79
N GLN A 99 -4.57 -17.30 8.91
CA GLN A 99 -6.01 -17.15 9.12
C GLN A 99 -6.40 -16.51 10.46
N GLY A 100 -5.66 -15.48 10.87
CA GLY A 100 -5.92 -14.72 12.10
C GLY A 100 -5.34 -15.32 13.38
N SER A 101 -4.46 -16.32 13.30
CA SER A 101 -3.81 -16.93 14.47
C SER A 101 -2.77 -16.00 15.14
N THR A 102 -2.26 -15.01 14.42
CA THR A 102 -1.44 -13.93 14.97
C THR A 102 -2.19 -12.61 14.91
N ASP A 103 -1.79 -11.61 15.71
CA ASP A 103 -2.44 -10.30 15.69
C ASP A 103 -2.29 -9.60 14.34
N ILE A 104 -1.14 -9.75 13.68
CA ILE A 104 -0.91 -9.19 12.34
C ILE A 104 -1.77 -9.90 11.31
N SER A 105 -1.78 -11.23 11.30
CA SER A 105 -2.64 -12.01 10.40
C SER A 105 -4.11 -11.66 10.58
N ARG A 106 -4.57 -11.50 11.81
CA ARG A 106 -5.94 -11.08 12.10
C ARG A 106 -6.24 -9.70 11.54
N MET A 107 -5.32 -8.75 11.71
CA MET A 107 -5.47 -7.40 11.19
C MET A 107 -5.52 -7.39 9.66
N ILE A 108 -4.67 -8.17 9.00
CA ILE A 108 -4.62 -8.27 7.53
C ILE A 108 -5.89 -8.93 6.98
N CYS A 109 -6.32 -10.04 7.58
CA CYS A 109 -7.45 -10.81 7.06
C CYS A 109 -8.83 -10.21 7.40
N MET A 110 -8.96 -9.46 8.49
CA MET A 110 -10.26 -9.03 9.01
C MET A 110 -10.49 -7.52 8.92
N ASN A 111 -9.47 -6.70 8.70
CA ASN A 111 -9.66 -5.26 8.58
C ASN A 111 -10.07 -4.90 7.14
N PRO A 112 -11.26 -4.33 6.92
CA PRO A 112 -11.76 -4.01 5.58
C PRO A 112 -10.98 -2.89 4.87
N TYR A 113 -10.09 -2.22 5.56
CA TYR A 113 -9.23 -1.17 5.01
C TYR A 113 -7.78 -1.64 4.79
N VAL A 114 -7.53 -2.94 4.93
CA VAL A 114 -6.25 -3.56 4.59
C VAL A 114 -6.45 -4.41 3.35
N PHE A 115 -5.75 -4.06 2.29
CA PHE A 115 -5.69 -4.81 1.05
C PHE A 115 -4.39 -5.60 1.04
N HIS A 116 -4.46 -6.86 0.76
CA HIS A 116 -3.29 -7.71 0.70
C HIS A 116 -3.23 -8.47 -0.62
N THR A 117 -2.05 -8.89 -1.01
CA THR A 117 -1.88 -9.78 -2.17
C THR A 117 -2.58 -11.11 -1.90
N TYR A 118 -3.12 -11.73 -2.95
CA TYR A 118 -3.69 -13.06 -2.85
C TYR A 118 -2.61 -14.15 -2.82
N ALA A 119 -1.51 -13.91 -3.53
CA ALA A 119 -0.31 -14.72 -3.46
C ALA A 119 0.63 -14.20 -2.36
N TYR A 120 1.75 -14.88 -2.14
CA TYR A 120 2.71 -14.56 -1.10
C TYR A 120 3.17 -13.09 -1.15
N ALA A 121 3.57 -12.63 -2.35
CA ALA A 121 4.06 -11.27 -2.57
C ALA A 121 3.72 -10.77 -3.98
N ILE A 122 3.94 -9.47 -4.24
CA ILE A 122 3.68 -8.86 -5.54
C ILE A 122 4.47 -9.51 -6.68
N GLU A 123 5.67 -10.04 -6.40
CA GLU A 123 6.50 -10.70 -7.40
C GLU A 123 5.82 -11.94 -7.98
N ASN A 124 4.96 -12.62 -7.24
CA ASN A 124 4.19 -13.74 -7.76
C ASN A 124 3.25 -13.33 -8.89
N PHE A 125 2.75 -12.10 -8.87
CA PHE A 125 1.92 -11.55 -9.94
C PHE A 125 2.77 -11.02 -11.09
N GLN A 126 3.88 -10.36 -10.79
CA GLN A 126 4.80 -9.82 -11.78
C GLN A 126 5.48 -10.92 -12.60
N CYS A 127 5.82 -12.04 -11.95
CA CYS A 127 6.44 -13.20 -12.58
C CYS A 127 5.44 -14.20 -13.16
N TYR A 128 4.14 -13.93 -13.08
CA TYR A 128 3.13 -14.80 -13.70
C TYR A 128 3.23 -14.74 -15.22
N ALA A 129 3.35 -15.88 -15.88
CA ALA A 129 3.65 -15.97 -17.30
C ALA A 129 2.78 -15.08 -18.22
N PRO A 130 1.45 -14.98 -18.03
CA PRO A 130 0.62 -14.10 -18.85
C PRO A 130 0.92 -12.60 -18.68
N SER A 131 1.53 -12.19 -17.58
CA SER A 131 1.89 -10.78 -17.33
C SER A 131 3.34 -10.44 -17.68
N LEU A 132 4.20 -11.44 -17.89
CA LEU A 132 5.63 -11.23 -18.20
C LEU A 132 5.84 -10.37 -19.43
N HIS A 133 5.03 -10.55 -20.48
CA HIS A 133 5.10 -9.70 -21.68
C HIS A 133 4.95 -8.22 -21.34
N ASN A 134 3.93 -7.86 -20.57
CA ASN A 134 3.69 -6.48 -20.16
C ASN A 134 4.82 -5.93 -19.28
N VAL A 135 5.36 -6.76 -18.37
CA VAL A 135 6.52 -6.39 -17.55
C VAL A 135 7.75 -6.13 -18.42
N CYS A 136 8.03 -6.97 -19.40
CA CYS A 136 9.14 -6.77 -20.34
C CYS A 136 8.98 -5.50 -21.17
N VAL A 137 7.79 -5.23 -21.68
CA VAL A 137 7.49 -4.00 -22.43
C VAL A 137 7.68 -2.77 -21.55
N MET A 138 7.18 -2.80 -20.31
CA MET A 138 7.35 -1.69 -19.37
C MET A 138 8.80 -1.47 -18.97
N ALA A 139 9.60 -2.53 -18.89
CA ALA A 139 11.03 -2.46 -18.62
C ALA A 139 11.86 -2.06 -19.86
N THR A 140 11.21 -1.65 -20.96
CA THR A 140 11.87 -1.30 -22.25
C THR A 140 12.67 -2.44 -22.88
N LEU A 141 12.37 -3.68 -22.51
CA LEU A 141 12.93 -4.86 -23.17
C LEU A 141 12.16 -5.03 -24.49
N ASN A 142 12.88 -4.89 -25.62
CA ASN A 142 12.31 -4.94 -26.94
C ASN A 142 11.56 -6.25 -27.22
N ASP A 143 10.35 -6.11 -27.75
CA ASP A 143 9.44 -7.17 -28.17
C ASP A 143 9.90 -7.90 -29.48
N HIS A 144 11.10 -7.64 -29.94
CA HIS A 144 11.61 -8.18 -31.21
C HIS A 144 12.24 -9.57 -31.10
N ALA A 145 12.08 -10.28 -29.99
CA ALA A 145 12.75 -11.54 -29.75
C ALA A 145 11.79 -12.73 -29.54
N LEU A 146 10.50 -12.60 -29.85
CA LEU A 146 9.55 -13.73 -29.77
C LEU A 146 8.84 -13.94 -31.11
#